data_f05858070c1cf8ee5fee7fc91d7b7475
#
_entry.id   f05858070c1cf8ee5fee7fc91d7b7475
#
_cell.length_a   1.000
_cell.length_b   1.000
_cell.length_c   1.000
_cell.angle_alpha   90.00
_cell.angle_beta   90.00
_cell.angle_gamma   90.00
#
_symmetry.space_group_name_H-M   'P 1'
#
loop_
_entity.id
_entity.type
_entity.pdbx_description
1 polymer ?
#
loop_
_entity_poly.entity_id
_entity_poly.type
_entity_poly.pdbx_seq_one_letter_code
_entity_poly.pdbx_strand_id
1 'polypeptide(L)'
;MVSQLSESTALFSTDVSTDRLARRLDDYRAVIALPPVDIADPAALNHQELAKLRERVAVANFAHYRCAQTVNDTAVLALCRQVGLKNLHQSDVTAGLNRIEVSYGSKARYIPYTNSELNWHTDGYYYPENYPVRAMLLHCVRPALEGGATELINHEIIYALLAQTNPDYVAALSRADVMTIPANIQAPDGPRQAQSGPVFWQGPDRIYMRYTTRRHNIQWHPDPLSREAVEALVEMLRQRTDLVFHRQLRPSEGVLSNNNPHRRESFHDSTERNRRRLFYRGRFHDNIHIP
;
A
#
# COMPACT_ATOMS: atom_id res chain seq x y z
N MET A 1 29.16 -7.05 -0.61
CA MET A 1 27.92 -6.91 -1.38
C MET A 1 27.15 -8.24 -1.56
N VAL A 2 27.69 -9.39 -1.22
CA VAL A 2 27.02 -10.72 -1.28
C VAL A 2 26.30 -11.10 0.02
N SER A 3 26.57 -10.43 1.14
CA SER A 3 25.97 -10.75 2.45
C SER A 3 24.54 -10.23 2.65
N GLN A 4 24.12 -9.19 1.95
CA GLN A 4 22.76 -8.61 2.11
C GLN A 4 21.66 -9.40 1.40
N LEU A 5 21.97 -10.12 0.31
CA LEU A 5 20.99 -10.96 -0.40
C LEU A 5 20.64 -12.25 0.37
N SER A 6 21.56 -12.77 1.19
CA SER A 6 21.30 -13.93 2.05
C SER A 6 20.43 -13.60 3.26
N GLU A 7 20.41 -12.34 3.71
CA GLU A 7 19.58 -11.89 4.83
C GLU A 7 18.11 -11.71 4.46
N SER A 8 17.79 -11.33 3.22
CA SER A 8 16.42 -11.18 2.77
C SER A 8 15.65 -12.49 2.74
N THR A 9 16.27 -13.56 2.23
CA THR A 9 15.64 -14.90 2.16
C THR A 9 15.39 -15.51 3.54
N ALA A 10 16.22 -15.17 4.54
CA ALA A 10 16.03 -15.64 5.92
C ALA A 10 14.92 -14.90 6.69
N LEU A 11 14.37 -13.80 6.13
CA LEU A 11 13.28 -13.04 6.74
C LEU A 11 11.90 -13.73 6.60
N PHE A 12 11.79 -14.68 5.69
CA PHE A 12 10.55 -15.42 5.41
C PHE A 12 10.49 -16.77 6.12
N SER A 13 11.53 -17.09 6.89
CA SER A 13 11.49 -18.22 7.82
C SER A 13 10.52 -17.87 8.96
N THR A 14 9.62 -18.78 9.29
CA THR A 14 8.77 -18.70 10.48
C THR A 14 9.60 -18.72 11.78
N ASP A 15 10.90 -19.01 11.68
CA ASP A 15 11.87 -19.06 12.78
C ASP A 15 12.71 -17.76 12.84
N VAL A 16 12.03 -16.61 12.89
CA VAL A 16 12.70 -15.33 13.17
C VAL A 16 12.96 -15.23 14.67
N SER A 17 14.23 -15.21 15.08
CA SER A 17 14.57 -15.01 16.49
C SER A 17 13.92 -13.71 17.00
N THR A 18 13.40 -13.73 18.22
CA THR A 18 12.71 -12.59 18.88
C THR A 18 13.56 -11.32 18.84
N ASP A 19 14.88 -11.44 19.03
CA ASP A 19 15.81 -10.30 18.99
C ASP A 19 15.95 -9.69 17.59
N ARG A 20 15.87 -10.49 16.55
CA ARG A 20 15.94 -10.01 15.17
C ARG A 20 14.66 -9.24 14.80
N LEU A 21 13.52 -9.77 15.20
CA LEU A 21 12.24 -9.07 14.99
C LEU A 21 12.18 -7.77 15.77
N ALA A 22 12.64 -7.74 17.03
CA ALA A 22 12.68 -6.52 17.84
C ALA A 22 13.53 -5.43 17.16
N ARG A 23 14.75 -5.75 16.69
CA ARG A 23 15.58 -4.80 15.93
C ARG A 23 14.88 -4.30 14.67
N ARG A 24 14.27 -5.19 13.89
CA ARG A 24 13.52 -4.81 12.69
C ARG A 24 12.36 -3.87 12.98
N LEU A 25 11.67 -4.07 14.10
CA LEU A 25 10.59 -3.17 14.55
C LEU A 25 11.11 -1.79 14.93
N ASP A 26 12.28 -1.73 15.60
CA ASP A 26 12.90 -0.46 15.99
C ASP A 26 13.39 0.31 14.76
N ASP A 27 14.05 -0.36 13.82
CA ASP A 27 14.46 0.23 12.54
C ASP A 27 13.25 0.76 11.75
N TYR A 28 12.17 -0.01 11.72
CA TYR A 28 10.94 0.38 11.05
C TYR A 28 10.29 1.62 11.70
N ARG A 29 10.15 1.64 13.04
CA ARG A 29 9.65 2.82 13.77
C ARG A 29 10.51 4.04 13.50
N ALA A 30 11.83 3.89 13.52
CA ALA A 30 12.75 4.97 13.21
C ALA A 30 12.50 5.52 11.79
N VAL A 31 12.37 4.64 10.80
CA VAL A 31 12.16 5.03 9.40
C VAL A 31 10.82 5.72 9.16
N ILE A 32 9.71 5.22 9.71
CA ILE A 32 8.39 5.85 9.52
C ILE A 32 8.25 7.20 10.22
N ALA A 33 9.10 7.47 11.22
CA ALA A 33 9.15 8.75 11.92
C ALA A 33 9.93 9.83 11.15
N LEU A 34 10.78 9.45 10.19
CA LEU A 34 11.63 10.38 9.46
C LEU A 34 10.81 11.36 8.59
N PRO A 35 11.31 12.59 8.35
CA PRO A 35 10.69 13.52 7.42
C PRO A 35 10.69 12.97 5.99
N PRO A 36 9.91 13.53 5.06
CA PRO A 36 9.94 13.12 3.65
C PRO A 36 11.35 13.21 3.06
N VAL A 37 11.64 12.38 2.08
CA VAL A 37 12.82 12.54 1.22
C VAL A 37 12.56 13.74 0.31
N ASP A 38 13.36 14.80 0.46
CA ASP A 38 13.28 15.97 -0.41
C ASP A 38 13.82 15.60 -1.79
N ILE A 39 13.05 15.93 -2.83
CA ILE A 39 13.35 15.70 -4.24
C ILE A 39 13.38 17.05 -4.96
N ALA A 40 14.54 17.40 -5.49
CA ALA A 40 14.76 18.65 -6.19
C ALA A 40 14.08 18.64 -7.58
N ASP A 41 14.33 17.60 -8.36
CA ASP A 41 13.74 17.40 -9.68
C ASP A 41 13.19 15.95 -9.80
N PRO A 42 11.87 15.75 -9.84
CA PRO A 42 11.29 14.42 -9.99
C PRO A 42 11.60 13.76 -11.34
N ALA A 43 12.04 14.52 -12.35
CA ALA A 43 12.45 13.97 -13.64
C ALA A 43 13.91 13.48 -13.64
N ALA A 44 14.75 13.92 -12.68
CA ALA A 44 16.17 13.63 -12.61
C ALA A 44 16.66 13.47 -11.17
N LEU A 45 16.32 12.34 -10.54
CA LEU A 45 16.77 12.04 -9.18
C LEU A 45 18.28 11.93 -9.09
N ASN A 46 18.87 12.63 -8.13
CA ASN A 46 20.30 12.50 -7.86
C ASN A 46 20.61 11.26 -6.99
N HIS A 47 21.90 10.93 -6.89
CA HIS A 47 22.36 9.75 -6.14
C HIS A 47 21.94 9.73 -4.66
N GLN A 48 21.90 10.89 -4.00
CA GLN A 48 21.52 10.97 -2.59
C GLN A 48 20.00 10.76 -2.40
N GLU A 49 19.18 11.30 -3.30
CA GLU A 49 17.74 11.10 -3.31
C GLU A 49 17.40 9.62 -3.54
N LEU A 50 18.02 9.00 -4.53
CA LEU A 50 17.87 7.57 -4.81
C LEU A 50 18.32 6.70 -3.62
N ALA A 51 19.46 7.00 -3.00
CA ALA A 51 19.96 6.26 -1.83
C ALA A 51 18.98 6.33 -0.64
N LYS A 52 18.45 7.55 -0.34
CA LYS A 52 17.46 7.73 0.73
C LYS A 52 16.14 7.00 0.43
N LEU A 53 15.63 7.08 -0.80
CA LEU A 53 14.42 6.35 -1.19
C LEU A 53 14.64 4.84 -1.07
N ARG A 54 15.79 4.33 -1.51
CA ARG A 54 16.18 2.91 -1.39
C ARG A 54 16.18 2.45 0.06
N GLU A 55 16.84 3.20 0.94
CA GLU A 55 16.90 2.90 2.38
C GLU A 55 15.49 2.81 2.99
N ARG A 56 14.60 3.78 2.68
CA ARG A 56 13.22 3.76 3.17
C ARG A 56 12.45 2.54 2.69
N VAL A 57 12.53 2.25 1.38
CA VAL A 57 11.82 1.11 0.79
C VAL A 57 12.36 -0.21 1.32
N ALA A 58 13.67 -0.32 1.56
CA ALA A 58 14.27 -1.54 2.11
C ALA A 58 13.76 -1.87 3.52
N VAL A 59 13.51 -0.86 4.36
CA VAL A 59 13.06 -1.05 5.74
C VAL A 59 11.53 -1.05 5.84
N ALA A 60 10.88 -0.06 5.23
CA ALA A 60 9.45 0.17 5.41
C ALA A 60 8.57 -0.40 4.28
N ASN A 61 9.19 -0.86 3.19
CA ASN A 61 8.48 -1.29 1.98
C ASN A 61 7.69 -0.15 1.31
N PHE A 62 7.96 1.09 1.71
CA PHE A 62 7.48 2.33 1.11
C PHE A 62 8.44 3.48 1.40
N ALA A 63 8.30 4.59 0.65
CA ALA A 63 9.02 5.83 0.90
C ALA A 63 8.07 7.04 0.85
N HIS A 64 8.14 7.91 1.87
CA HIS A 64 7.51 9.22 1.89
C HIS A 64 8.47 10.24 1.29
N TYR A 65 8.02 11.01 0.30
CA TYR A 65 8.82 12.01 -0.40
C TYR A 65 8.11 13.36 -0.51
N ARG A 66 8.88 14.41 -0.82
CA ARG A 66 8.38 15.75 -1.11
C ARG A 66 9.16 16.36 -2.28
N CYS A 67 8.45 16.78 -3.33
CA CYS A 67 9.05 17.55 -4.42
C CYS A 67 9.22 19.02 -4.01
N ALA A 68 10.32 19.65 -4.43
CA ALA A 68 10.63 21.05 -4.12
C ALA A 68 9.59 22.03 -4.66
N GLN A 69 8.91 21.66 -5.76
CA GLN A 69 7.89 22.46 -6.43
C GLN A 69 6.62 21.64 -6.68
N THR A 70 5.50 22.33 -6.94
CA THR A 70 4.29 21.70 -7.41
C THR A 70 4.57 21.04 -8.78
N VAL A 71 4.22 19.77 -8.88
CA VAL A 71 4.47 18.96 -10.07
C VAL A 71 3.18 18.45 -10.68
N ASN A 72 3.18 18.28 -11.99
CA ASN A 72 2.07 17.66 -12.74
C ASN A 72 2.24 16.13 -12.74
N ASP A 73 1.23 15.42 -13.26
CA ASP A 73 1.20 13.96 -13.35
C ASP A 73 2.35 13.39 -14.19
N THR A 74 2.80 14.10 -15.25
CA THR A 74 3.92 13.69 -16.10
C THR A 74 5.24 13.67 -15.31
N ALA A 75 5.50 14.67 -14.48
CA ALA A 75 6.68 14.73 -13.63
C ALA A 75 6.64 13.65 -12.54
N VAL A 76 5.45 13.40 -11.95
CA VAL A 76 5.27 12.30 -10.99
C VAL A 76 5.49 10.93 -11.63
N LEU A 77 5.06 10.73 -12.88
CA LEU A 77 5.36 9.51 -13.63
C LEU A 77 6.84 9.35 -13.96
N ALA A 78 7.55 10.46 -14.21
CA ALA A 78 9.00 10.44 -14.42
C ALA A 78 9.73 9.96 -13.15
N LEU A 79 9.30 10.44 -11.97
CA LEU A 79 9.77 9.92 -10.66
C LEU A 79 9.53 8.41 -10.54
N CYS A 80 8.31 7.94 -10.84
CA CYS A 80 7.97 6.53 -10.77
C CYS A 80 8.91 5.65 -11.61
N ARG A 81 9.22 6.09 -12.85
CA ARG A 81 10.11 5.33 -13.75
C ARG A 81 11.52 5.17 -13.20
N GLN A 82 12.05 6.17 -12.49
CA GLN A 82 13.40 6.13 -11.92
C GLN A 82 13.51 5.18 -10.71
N VAL A 83 12.38 4.89 -10.06
CA VAL A 83 12.30 3.90 -8.99
C VAL A 83 11.78 2.53 -9.47
N GLY A 84 11.81 2.28 -10.78
CA GLY A 84 11.46 0.99 -11.38
C GLY A 84 9.99 0.79 -11.72
N LEU A 85 9.11 1.76 -11.43
CA LEU A 85 7.66 1.67 -11.69
C LEU A 85 7.36 2.15 -13.13
N LYS A 86 7.29 1.22 -14.08
CA LYS A 86 7.16 1.50 -15.53
C LYS A 86 5.81 1.06 -16.11
N ASN A 87 5.24 -0.03 -15.58
CA ASN A 87 4.05 -0.67 -16.12
C ASN A 87 2.81 -0.32 -15.29
N LEU A 88 2.10 0.74 -15.71
CA LEU A 88 0.84 1.13 -15.09
C LEU A 88 -0.23 0.04 -15.27
N HIS A 89 -0.99 -0.20 -14.22
CA HIS A 89 -2.15 -1.09 -14.26
C HIS A 89 -3.25 -0.47 -15.14
N GLN A 90 -3.77 -1.22 -16.12
CA GLN A 90 -4.69 -0.73 -17.15
C GLN A 90 -6.03 -0.16 -16.62
N SER A 91 -6.46 -0.50 -15.41
CA SER A 91 -7.66 0.11 -14.81
C SER A 91 -7.51 1.62 -14.55
N ASP A 92 -6.31 2.16 -14.69
CA ASP A 92 -6.01 3.59 -14.57
C ASP A 92 -5.95 4.27 -15.96
N VAL A 93 -6.50 3.60 -17.00
CA VAL A 93 -6.35 3.95 -18.41
C VAL A 93 -7.21 5.15 -18.83
N THR A 94 -6.73 6.28 -18.50
CA THR A 94 -6.64 7.40 -19.43
C THR A 94 -5.23 7.95 -19.30
N ALA A 95 -4.33 7.59 -20.18
CA ALA A 95 -2.99 8.17 -20.42
C ALA A 95 -2.33 8.91 -19.23
N GLY A 96 -2.24 8.31 -18.02
CA GLY A 96 -1.63 8.99 -16.89
C GLY A 96 -2.04 8.45 -15.52
N LEU A 97 -1.78 9.24 -14.49
CA LEU A 97 -2.17 8.93 -13.11
C LEU A 97 -3.66 9.18 -12.89
N ASN A 98 -4.28 8.31 -12.10
CA ASN A 98 -5.68 8.47 -11.74
C ASN A 98 -5.86 9.65 -10.76
N ARG A 99 -6.80 10.55 -11.07
CA ARG A 99 -7.16 11.67 -10.19
C ARG A 99 -8.18 11.20 -9.16
N ILE A 100 -7.80 11.29 -7.89
CA ILE A 100 -8.66 10.96 -6.75
C ILE A 100 -9.17 12.26 -6.13
N GLU A 101 -10.42 12.57 -6.43
CA GLU A 101 -11.16 13.71 -5.88
C GLU A 101 -12.60 13.28 -5.58
N VAL A 102 -13.31 14.03 -4.75
CA VAL A 102 -14.73 13.78 -4.50
C VAL A 102 -15.50 13.92 -5.81
N SER A 103 -16.20 12.85 -6.20
CA SER A 103 -16.93 12.75 -7.44
C SER A 103 -18.43 12.77 -7.18
N TYR A 104 -19.17 13.34 -8.12
CA TYR A 104 -20.62 13.31 -8.18
C TYR A 104 -21.04 12.43 -9.37
N GLY A 105 -22.01 11.54 -9.18
CA GLY A 105 -22.46 10.61 -10.23
C GLY A 105 -21.99 9.17 -10.00
N SER A 106 -21.70 8.43 -11.05
CA SER A 106 -21.41 6.97 -10.96
C SER A 106 -20.18 6.64 -10.11
N LYS A 107 -19.14 7.46 -10.14
CA LYS A 107 -17.93 7.29 -9.30
C LYS A 107 -18.19 7.53 -7.82
N ALA A 108 -19.20 8.31 -7.42
CA ALA A 108 -19.54 8.56 -6.02
C ALA A 108 -19.98 7.30 -5.25
N ARG A 109 -20.26 6.19 -5.93
CA ARG A 109 -20.53 4.88 -5.30
C ARG A 109 -19.28 4.21 -4.73
N TYR A 110 -18.08 4.68 -5.09
CA TYR A 110 -16.80 4.07 -4.67
C TYR A 110 -16.11 4.96 -3.66
N ILE A 111 -15.82 4.40 -2.49
CA ILE A 111 -15.24 5.11 -1.33
C ILE A 111 -14.03 5.97 -1.67
N PRO A 112 -13.06 5.57 -2.53
CA PRO A 112 -11.94 6.43 -2.90
C PRO A 112 -12.36 7.81 -3.44
N TYR A 113 -13.52 7.89 -4.09
CA TYR A 113 -14.07 9.13 -4.67
C TYR A 113 -15.13 9.80 -3.78
N THR A 114 -15.13 9.50 -2.50
CA THR A 114 -15.97 10.11 -1.48
C THR A 114 -15.12 10.70 -0.37
N ASN A 115 -15.72 11.44 0.54
CA ASN A 115 -15.07 11.95 1.75
C ASN A 115 -15.15 10.98 2.95
N SER A 116 -15.79 9.82 2.78
CA SER A 116 -15.88 8.79 3.82
C SER A 116 -14.53 8.12 4.09
N GLU A 117 -14.37 7.56 5.27
CA GLU A 117 -13.21 6.74 5.61
C GLU A 117 -13.01 5.59 4.61
N LEU A 118 -11.78 5.36 4.21
CA LEU A 118 -11.36 4.20 3.42
C LEU A 118 -10.55 3.27 4.33
N ASN A 119 -11.16 2.15 4.68
CA ASN A 119 -10.60 1.17 5.60
C ASN A 119 -9.35 0.46 5.04
N TRP A 120 -8.62 -0.25 5.91
CA TRP A 120 -7.42 -1.02 5.56
C TRP A 120 -7.63 -1.93 4.35
N HIS A 121 -6.77 -1.78 3.34
CA HIS A 121 -6.76 -2.60 2.13
C HIS A 121 -5.42 -2.50 1.41
N THR A 122 -5.16 -3.47 0.56
CA THR A 122 -4.16 -3.38 -0.51
C THR A 122 -4.87 -3.01 -1.81
N ASP A 123 -4.24 -2.23 -2.69
CA ASP A 123 -4.84 -1.93 -3.99
C ASP A 123 -4.96 -3.22 -4.83
N GLY A 124 -6.06 -3.31 -5.59
CA GLY A 124 -6.25 -4.41 -6.53
C GLY A 124 -6.57 -5.78 -5.91
N TYR A 125 -6.95 -5.85 -4.62
CA TYR A 125 -7.28 -7.11 -3.93
C TYR A 125 -8.39 -7.92 -4.61
N TYR A 126 -9.09 -7.35 -5.55
CA TYR A 126 -10.18 -7.93 -6.32
C TYR A 126 -9.78 -8.32 -7.76
N TYR A 127 -8.52 -8.15 -8.15
CA TYR A 127 -8.01 -8.63 -9.44
C TYR A 127 -7.51 -10.07 -9.35
N PRO A 128 -7.47 -10.80 -10.48
CA PRO A 128 -6.93 -12.13 -10.52
C PRO A 128 -5.42 -12.14 -10.26
N GLU A 129 -4.90 -13.27 -9.81
CA GLU A 129 -3.50 -13.45 -9.42
C GLU A 129 -2.51 -13.14 -10.57
N ASN A 130 -2.89 -13.42 -11.80
CA ASN A 130 -2.06 -13.11 -12.98
C ASN A 130 -2.10 -11.64 -13.40
N TYR A 131 -2.86 -10.79 -12.69
CA TYR A 131 -2.99 -9.35 -12.96
C TYR A 131 -2.91 -8.50 -11.67
N PRO A 132 -1.85 -8.68 -10.87
CA PRO A 132 -1.75 -8.06 -9.55
C PRO A 132 -1.35 -6.58 -9.63
N VAL A 133 -1.76 -5.82 -8.63
CA VAL A 133 -1.14 -4.53 -8.29
C VAL A 133 0.01 -4.83 -7.32
N ARG A 134 1.25 -4.58 -7.74
CA ARG A 134 2.45 -4.83 -6.94
C ARG A 134 2.98 -3.60 -6.23
N ALA A 135 2.77 -2.42 -6.81
CA ALA A 135 3.10 -1.16 -6.18
C ALA A 135 2.06 -0.08 -6.46
N MET A 136 2.03 0.92 -5.60
CA MET A 136 1.20 2.09 -5.74
C MET A 136 1.96 3.38 -5.46
N LEU A 137 1.48 4.46 -6.06
CA LEU A 137 1.85 5.83 -5.76
C LEU A 137 0.62 6.60 -5.30
N LEU A 138 0.77 7.40 -4.24
CA LEU A 138 -0.14 8.50 -3.91
C LEU A 138 0.66 9.80 -3.89
N HIS A 139 0.18 10.84 -4.59
CA HIS A 139 0.80 12.16 -4.61
C HIS A 139 -0.25 13.23 -4.33
N CYS A 140 -0.01 14.05 -3.33
CA CYS A 140 -0.91 15.13 -2.93
C CYS A 140 -0.70 16.37 -3.81
N VAL A 141 -1.71 16.69 -4.61
CA VAL A 141 -1.79 17.96 -5.34
C VAL A 141 -2.42 19.04 -4.45
N ARG A 142 -3.50 18.68 -3.77
CA ARG A 142 -4.19 19.51 -2.77
C ARG A 142 -4.72 18.62 -1.65
N PRO A 143 -4.45 18.93 -0.38
CA PRO A 143 -5.05 18.22 0.75
C PRO A 143 -6.51 18.60 0.95
N ALA A 144 -7.22 17.86 1.79
CA ALA A 144 -8.50 18.28 2.34
C ALA A 144 -8.33 19.48 3.29
N LEU A 145 -9.41 20.16 3.62
CA LEU A 145 -9.39 21.21 4.65
C LEU A 145 -9.07 20.63 6.01
N GLU A 146 -9.72 19.50 6.36
CA GLU A 146 -9.56 18.81 7.64
C GLU A 146 -9.58 17.30 7.41
N GLY A 147 -8.78 16.55 8.16
CA GLY A 147 -8.72 15.09 8.10
C GLY A 147 -8.07 14.57 6.82
N GLY A 148 -8.44 13.36 6.43
CA GLY A 148 -7.96 12.71 5.21
C GLY A 148 -6.49 12.26 5.29
N ALA A 149 -5.97 12.03 6.49
CA ALA A 149 -4.65 11.48 6.68
C ALA A 149 -4.54 10.12 5.97
N THR A 150 -3.39 9.89 5.38
CA THR A 150 -3.00 8.62 4.76
C THR A 150 -2.24 7.79 5.79
N GLU A 151 -2.62 6.55 5.93
CA GLU A 151 -1.98 5.60 6.81
C GLU A 151 -1.49 4.38 6.05
N LEU A 152 -0.29 3.90 6.40
CA LEU A 152 0.31 2.68 5.85
C LEU A 152 0.95 1.86 6.96
N ILE A 153 1.02 0.56 6.75
CA ILE A 153 1.77 -0.37 7.60
C ILE A 153 2.47 -1.42 6.73
N ASN A 154 3.72 -1.75 7.04
CA ASN A 154 4.47 -2.75 6.29
C ASN A 154 3.88 -4.15 6.51
N HIS A 155 3.41 -4.78 5.42
CA HIS A 155 2.79 -6.11 5.47
C HIS A 155 3.77 -7.23 5.82
N GLU A 156 5.07 -7.08 5.57
CA GLU A 156 6.06 -8.07 6.00
C GLU A 156 6.26 -8.04 7.51
N ILE A 157 6.10 -6.88 8.15
CA ILE A 157 6.08 -6.75 9.60
C ILE A 157 4.82 -7.39 10.18
N ILE A 158 3.65 -7.16 9.55
CA ILE A 158 2.40 -7.83 9.94
C ILE A 158 2.57 -9.34 9.88
N TYR A 159 3.12 -9.86 8.77
CA TYR A 159 3.41 -11.28 8.60
C TYR A 159 4.29 -11.82 9.72
N ALA A 160 5.41 -11.15 10.00
CA ALA A 160 6.37 -11.59 11.02
C ALA A 160 5.76 -11.60 12.43
N LEU A 161 4.94 -10.60 12.77
CA LEU A 161 4.25 -10.52 14.06
C LEU A 161 3.18 -11.61 14.20
N LEU A 162 2.42 -11.89 13.14
CA LEU A 162 1.46 -12.98 13.13
C LEU A 162 2.16 -14.34 13.29
N ALA A 163 3.28 -14.55 12.58
CA ALA A 163 4.09 -15.77 12.70
C ALA A 163 4.68 -15.94 14.10
N GLN A 164 5.07 -14.85 14.76
CA GLN A 164 5.53 -14.87 16.14
C GLN A 164 4.41 -15.19 17.13
N THR A 165 3.20 -14.69 16.87
CA THR A 165 2.03 -14.97 17.72
C THR A 165 1.59 -16.42 17.59
N ASN A 166 1.44 -16.91 16.37
CA ASN A 166 1.14 -18.29 16.04
C ASN A 166 1.53 -18.55 14.57
N PRO A 167 2.52 -19.41 14.29
CA PRO A 167 2.95 -19.71 12.92
C PRO A 167 1.82 -20.33 12.06
N ASP A 168 0.85 -21.00 12.67
CA ASP A 168 -0.29 -21.57 11.96
C ASP A 168 -1.21 -20.48 11.39
N TYR A 169 -1.20 -19.25 11.95
CA TYR A 169 -1.98 -18.14 11.41
C TYR A 169 -1.48 -17.71 10.02
N VAL A 170 -0.18 -17.61 9.84
CA VAL A 170 0.35 -17.25 8.50
C VAL A 170 0.16 -18.39 7.51
N ALA A 171 0.23 -19.64 7.95
CA ALA A 171 -0.08 -20.80 7.12
C ALA A 171 -1.55 -20.78 6.68
N ALA A 172 -2.49 -20.55 7.60
CA ALA A 172 -3.91 -20.43 7.31
C ALA A 172 -4.22 -19.26 6.36
N LEU A 173 -3.60 -18.09 6.57
CA LEU A 173 -3.75 -16.91 5.72
C LEU A 173 -3.06 -17.04 4.35
N SER A 174 -2.19 -18.03 4.18
CA SER A 174 -1.53 -18.34 2.90
C SER A 174 -2.24 -19.43 2.09
N ARG A 175 -3.38 -19.96 2.54
CA ARG A 175 -4.19 -20.90 1.77
C ARG A 175 -4.74 -20.24 0.51
N ALA A 176 -4.72 -20.97 -0.60
CA ALA A 176 -5.20 -20.50 -1.91
C ALA A 176 -6.69 -20.13 -1.96
N ASP A 177 -7.46 -20.50 -0.94
CA ASP A 177 -8.91 -20.29 -0.85
C ASP A 177 -9.35 -19.52 0.40
N VAL A 178 -8.39 -18.92 1.16
CA VAL A 178 -8.71 -18.28 2.45
C VAL A 178 -9.59 -17.05 2.31
N MET A 179 -9.43 -16.27 1.22
CA MET A 179 -10.20 -15.05 0.99
C MET A 179 -10.80 -15.04 -0.42
N THR A 180 -12.11 -15.06 -0.52
CA THR A 180 -12.84 -14.93 -1.79
C THR A 180 -13.54 -13.57 -1.86
N ILE A 181 -13.25 -12.82 -2.92
CA ILE A 181 -13.98 -11.62 -3.30
C ILE A 181 -15.05 -12.05 -4.30
N PRO A 182 -16.34 -11.92 -3.99
CA PRO A 182 -17.43 -12.30 -4.88
C PRO A 182 -17.41 -11.53 -6.20
N ALA A 183 -18.05 -12.10 -7.21
CA ALA A 183 -18.24 -11.43 -8.50
C ALA A 183 -18.94 -10.08 -8.33
N ASN A 184 -18.55 -9.11 -9.13
CA ASN A 184 -19.20 -7.80 -9.20
C ASN A 184 -19.49 -7.45 -10.66
N ILE A 185 -20.71 -7.73 -11.10
CA ILE A 185 -21.19 -7.43 -12.46
C ILE A 185 -21.45 -5.94 -12.71
N GLN A 186 -21.52 -5.13 -11.64
CA GLN A 186 -21.76 -3.68 -11.70
C GLN A 186 -20.48 -2.86 -11.46
N ALA A 187 -19.31 -3.48 -11.55
CA ALA A 187 -18.07 -2.75 -11.37
C ALA A 187 -17.87 -1.68 -12.46
N PRO A 188 -17.36 -0.47 -12.12
CA PRO A 188 -17.30 0.66 -13.06
C PRO A 188 -16.33 0.47 -14.22
N ASP A 189 -15.35 -0.42 -14.03
CA ASP A 189 -14.34 -0.82 -15.01
C ASP A 189 -14.71 -2.12 -15.76
N GLY A 190 -15.98 -2.53 -15.65
CA GLY A 190 -16.54 -3.74 -16.27
C GLY A 190 -16.78 -4.88 -15.27
N PRO A 191 -17.57 -5.89 -15.67
CA PRO A 191 -17.90 -7.04 -14.84
C PRO A 191 -16.64 -7.77 -14.36
N ARG A 192 -16.60 -8.10 -13.06
CA ARG A 192 -15.52 -8.87 -12.44
C ARG A 192 -16.02 -10.21 -11.95
N GLN A 193 -15.28 -11.27 -12.27
CA GLN A 193 -15.52 -12.61 -11.74
C GLN A 193 -15.10 -12.69 -10.25
N ALA A 194 -15.60 -13.69 -9.55
CA ALA A 194 -15.15 -13.99 -8.20
C ALA A 194 -13.65 -14.34 -8.21
N GLN A 195 -12.93 -13.88 -7.18
CA GLN A 195 -11.50 -14.10 -7.04
C GLN A 195 -11.21 -14.70 -5.66
N SER A 196 -10.82 -15.97 -5.63
CA SER A 196 -10.27 -16.63 -4.44
C SER A 196 -8.75 -16.55 -4.46
N GLY A 197 -8.14 -16.54 -3.27
CA GLY A 197 -6.70 -16.56 -3.15
C GLY A 197 -6.22 -16.29 -1.73
N PRO A 198 -4.90 -16.35 -1.50
CA PRO A 198 -4.29 -16.12 -0.21
C PRO A 198 -4.38 -14.66 0.22
N VAL A 199 -4.23 -14.44 1.54
CA VAL A 199 -3.91 -13.12 2.10
C VAL A 199 -2.42 -12.85 1.95
N PHE A 200 -1.56 -13.83 2.26
CA PHE A 200 -0.12 -13.74 2.09
C PHE A 200 0.39 -14.80 1.12
N TRP A 201 1.35 -14.42 0.30
CA TRP A 201 2.09 -15.41 -0.51
C TRP A 201 3.55 -15.00 -0.68
N GLN A 202 4.40 -16.01 -0.81
CA GLN A 202 5.83 -15.85 -1.05
C GLN A 202 6.09 -15.59 -2.53
N GLY A 203 6.74 -14.48 -2.83
CA GLY A 203 7.35 -14.26 -4.13
C GLY A 203 8.84 -14.61 -4.14
N PRO A 204 9.55 -14.31 -5.23
CA PRO A 204 10.97 -14.64 -5.36
C PRO A 204 11.85 -13.95 -4.31
N ASP A 205 11.51 -12.72 -3.93
CA ASP A 205 12.34 -11.81 -3.13
C ASP A 205 11.60 -11.20 -1.93
N ARG A 206 10.29 -11.41 -1.81
CA ARG A 206 9.47 -10.78 -0.75
C ARG A 206 8.16 -11.52 -0.50
N ILE A 207 7.52 -11.17 0.62
CA ILE A 207 6.12 -11.50 0.88
C ILE A 207 5.22 -10.46 0.20
N TYR A 208 4.14 -10.93 -0.38
CA TYR A 208 3.06 -10.09 -0.87
C TYR A 208 1.82 -10.24 0.01
N MET A 209 0.96 -9.23 -0.04
CA MET A 209 -0.31 -9.26 0.69
C MET A 209 -1.46 -8.84 -0.21
N ARG A 210 -2.58 -9.56 -0.10
CA ARG A 210 -3.87 -9.22 -0.68
C ARG A 210 -4.89 -9.14 0.45
N TYR A 211 -5.44 -7.93 0.72
CA TYR A 211 -6.25 -7.77 1.91
C TYR A 211 -7.27 -6.63 1.79
N THR A 212 -8.39 -6.78 2.49
CA THR A 212 -9.34 -5.70 2.74
C THR A 212 -10.16 -5.99 3.98
N THR A 213 -10.43 -4.97 4.82
CA THR A 213 -11.30 -5.07 6.01
C THR A 213 -12.77 -4.84 5.71
N ARG A 214 -13.20 -4.80 4.44
CA ARG A 214 -14.63 -4.65 4.12
C ARG A 214 -15.42 -5.82 4.69
N ARG A 215 -16.46 -5.52 5.46
CA ARG A 215 -17.35 -6.54 6.03
C ARG A 215 -18.31 -7.13 4.98
N HIS A 216 -18.60 -6.38 3.94
CA HIS A 216 -19.45 -6.80 2.83
C HIS A 216 -18.58 -7.15 1.62
N ASN A 217 -18.99 -8.15 0.85
CA ASN A 217 -18.28 -8.62 -0.33
C ASN A 217 -16.93 -9.30 -0.07
N ILE A 218 -16.81 -10.00 1.05
CA ILE A 218 -15.71 -10.93 1.32
C ILE A 218 -16.31 -12.22 1.88
N GLN A 219 -15.81 -13.35 1.40
CA GLN A 219 -16.09 -14.65 1.98
C GLN A 219 -14.76 -15.24 2.47
N TRP A 220 -14.67 -15.44 3.78
CA TRP A 220 -13.54 -16.08 4.40
C TRP A 220 -13.77 -17.59 4.46
N HIS A 221 -12.68 -18.35 4.35
CA HIS A 221 -12.74 -19.80 4.50
C HIS A 221 -13.33 -20.16 5.88
N PRO A 222 -14.27 -21.11 5.97
CA PRO A 222 -15.04 -21.38 7.21
C PRO A 222 -14.27 -22.15 8.29
N ASP A 223 -13.08 -22.64 7.99
CA ASP A 223 -12.20 -23.33 8.93
C ASP A 223 -11.92 -22.49 10.18
N PRO A 224 -12.00 -23.05 11.41
CA PRO A 224 -11.79 -22.30 12.64
C PRO A 224 -10.46 -21.57 12.72
N LEU A 225 -9.35 -22.23 12.34
CA LEU A 225 -8.03 -21.61 12.36
C LEU A 225 -7.93 -20.42 11.40
N SER A 226 -8.54 -20.53 10.22
CA SER A 226 -8.60 -19.41 9.25
C SER A 226 -9.35 -18.21 9.82
N ARG A 227 -10.44 -18.44 10.56
CA ARG A 227 -11.20 -17.36 11.23
C ARG A 227 -10.39 -16.71 12.35
N GLU A 228 -9.75 -17.49 13.21
CA GLU A 228 -8.89 -16.99 14.27
C GLU A 228 -7.72 -16.16 13.68
N ALA A 229 -7.09 -16.63 12.61
CA ALA A 229 -6.03 -15.91 11.93
C ALA A 229 -6.49 -14.57 11.34
N VAL A 230 -7.69 -14.51 10.76
CA VAL A 230 -8.31 -13.26 10.28
C VAL A 230 -8.60 -12.32 11.44
N GLU A 231 -9.14 -12.81 12.55
CA GLU A 231 -9.41 -12.00 13.74
C GLU A 231 -8.11 -11.44 14.33
N ALA A 232 -7.06 -12.26 14.42
CA ALA A 232 -5.72 -11.83 14.86
C ALA A 232 -5.14 -10.74 13.96
N LEU A 233 -5.28 -10.86 12.63
CA LEU A 233 -4.86 -9.84 11.68
C LEU A 233 -5.64 -8.52 11.86
N VAL A 234 -6.96 -8.58 12.00
CA VAL A 234 -7.82 -7.41 12.22
C VAL A 234 -7.43 -6.71 13.52
N GLU A 235 -7.24 -7.47 14.60
CA GLU A 235 -6.88 -6.94 15.90
C GLU A 235 -5.48 -6.32 15.89
N MET A 236 -4.53 -6.92 15.19
CA MET A 236 -3.18 -6.36 15.00
C MET A 236 -3.22 -5.02 14.30
N LEU A 237 -3.98 -4.89 13.21
CA LEU A 237 -4.15 -3.63 12.49
C LEU A 237 -4.84 -2.55 13.33
N ARG A 238 -5.65 -2.94 14.31
CA ARG A 238 -6.34 -2.04 15.24
C ARG A 238 -5.42 -1.58 16.38
N GLN A 239 -4.63 -2.47 16.96
CA GLN A 239 -3.85 -2.22 18.17
C GLN A 239 -2.47 -1.62 17.90
N ARG A 240 -1.80 -2.02 16.80
CA ARG A 240 -0.40 -1.65 16.54
C ARG A 240 -0.28 -0.29 15.86
N THR A 241 -0.85 0.73 16.48
CA THR A 241 -0.75 2.12 16.03
C THR A 241 0.68 2.66 16.04
N ASP A 242 1.56 2.08 16.86
CA ASP A 242 3.00 2.36 16.91
C ASP A 242 3.75 1.97 15.63
N LEU A 243 3.16 1.10 14.80
CA LEU A 243 3.70 0.64 13.52
C LEU A 243 3.00 1.32 12.32
N VAL A 244 2.11 2.25 12.56
CA VAL A 244 1.38 2.93 11.49
C VAL A 244 2.08 4.23 11.11
N PHE A 245 2.52 4.33 9.85
CA PHE A 245 2.82 5.63 9.27
C PHE A 245 1.50 6.39 9.10
N HIS A 246 1.36 7.52 9.78
CA HIS A 246 0.17 8.37 9.74
C HIS A 246 0.57 9.79 9.34
N ARG A 247 0.10 10.29 8.20
CA ARG A 247 0.39 11.64 7.72
C ARG A 247 -0.76 12.24 6.94
N GLN A 248 -1.09 13.46 7.24
CA GLN A 248 -1.82 14.32 6.31
C GLN A 248 -0.81 14.87 5.30
N LEU A 249 -0.76 14.26 4.11
CA LEU A 249 0.18 14.66 3.06
C LEU A 249 -0.09 16.10 2.62
N ARG A 250 0.96 16.90 2.56
CA ARG A 250 0.94 18.29 2.11
C ARG A 250 1.05 18.37 0.57
N PRO A 251 0.78 19.53 -0.06
CA PRO A 251 1.03 19.71 -1.48
C PRO A 251 2.47 19.32 -1.83
N SER A 252 2.62 18.62 -2.96
CA SER A 252 3.89 18.07 -3.46
C SER A 252 4.51 16.93 -2.64
N GLU A 253 3.84 16.47 -1.57
CA GLU A 253 4.22 15.24 -0.86
C GLU A 253 3.54 14.02 -1.48
N GLY A 254 4.21 12.88 -1.39
CA GLY A 254 3.66 11.62 -1.86
C GLY A 254 4.28 10.40 -1.21
N VAL A 255 3.68 9.25 -1.45
CA VAL A 255 4.14 7.95 -0.99
C VAL A 255 4.28 7.00 -2.17
N LEU A 256 5.46 6.38 -2.29
CA LEU A 256 5.74 5.23 -3.15
C LEU A 256 5.69 3.98 -2.27
N SER A 257 4.90 2.97 -2.61
CA SER A 257 4.72 1.79 -1.77
C SER A 257 4.62 0.52 -2.60
N ASN A 258 5.25 -0.56 -2.13
CA ASN A 258 5.05 -1.91 -2.65
C ASN A 258 3.71 -2.50 -2.17
N ASN A 259 2.64 -1.76 -2.45
CA ASN A 259 1.25 -2.13 -2.15
C ASN A 259 1.00 -2.56 -0.69
N ASN A 260 1.64 -1.86 0.26
CA ASN A 260 1.37 -2.05 1.67
C ASN A 260 -0.12 -1.83 2.00
N PRO A 261 -0.68 -2.52 2.99
CA PRO A 261 -1.98 -2.16 3.54
C PRO A 261 -2.01 -0.69 3.90
N HIS A 262 -3.04 -0.01 3.44
CA HIS A 262 -3.23 1.41 3.66
C HIS A 262 -4.70 1.76 3.88
N ARG A 263 -4.92 2.88 4.55
CA ARG A 263 -6.24 3.46 4.76
C ARG A 263 -6.19 4.98 4.68
N ARG A 264 -7.34 5.60 4.61
CA ARG A 264 -7.49 7.05 4.64
C ARG A 264 -8.62 7.42 5.60
N GLU A 265 -8.34 8.37 6.48
CA GLU A 265 -9.37 8.95 7.33
C GLU A 265 -10.48 9.64 6.51
N SER A 266 -11.66 9.78 7.10
CA SER A 266 -12.66 10.68 6.59
C SER A 266 -12.12 12.13 6.56
N PHE A 267 -12.72 12.98 5.73
CA PHE A 267 -12.26 14.36 5.61
C PHE A 267 -13.41 15.32 5.29
N HIS A 268 -13.18 16.61 5.61
CA HIS A 268 -14.00 17.71 5.15
C HIS A 268 -13.29 18.42 4.02
N ASP A 269 -14.04 18.69 2.93
CA ASP A 269 -13.49 19.30 1.74
C ASP A 269 -14.01 20.72 1.56
N SER A 270 -13.32 21.52 0.75
CA SER A 270 -13.75 22.87 0.39
C SER A 270 -15.04 22.83 -0.43
N THR A 271 -15.92 23.80 -0.20
CA THR A 271 -17.07 24.07 -1.07
C THR A 271 -16.62 24.57 -2.44
N GLU A 272 -15.50 25.28 -2.49
CA GLU A 272 -14.89 25.78 -3.72
C GLU A 272 -14.20 24.66 -4.50
N ARG A 273 -14.66 24.39 -5.72
CA ARG A 273 -14.16 23.26 -6.54
C ARG A 273 -12.66 23.26 -6.77
N ASN A 274 -12.05 24.42 -6.99
CA ASN A 274 -10.60 24.57 -7.22
C ASN A 274 -9.75 24.39 -5.97
N ARG A 275 -10.35 24.35 -4.78
CA ARG A 275 -9.69 24.14 -3.48
C ARG A 275 -9.94 22.75 -2.90
N ARG A 276 -10.75 21.90 -3.56
CA ARG A 276 -11.06 20.54 -3.11
C ARG A 276 -9.82 19.64 -3.14
N ARG A 277 -9.84 18.65 -2.27
CA ARG A 277 -8.84 17.60 -2.20
C ARG A 277 -8.62 16.97 -3.57
N LEU A 278 -7.36 16.86 -3.97
CA LEU A 278 -6.93 16.20 -5.20
C LEU A 278 -5.63 15.44 -4.97
N PHE A 279 -5.65 14.17 -5.29
CA PHE A 279 -4.47 13.32 -5.32
C PHE A 279 -4.29 12.68 -6.69
N TYR A 280 -3.04 12.44 -7.07
CA TYR A 280 -2.72 11.51 -8.13
C TYR A 280 -2.48 10.14 -7.52
N ARG A 281 -3.00 9.09 -8.16
CA ARG A 281 -2.73 7.69 -7.82
C ARG A 281 -2.26 6.95 -9.05
N GLY A 282 -1.14 6.23 -8.91
CA GLY A 282 -0.68 5.22 -9.86
C GLY A 282 -0.71 3.84 -9.22
N ARG A 283 -1.11 2.82 -9.98
CA ARG A 283 -1.02 1.42 -9.62
C ARG A 283 -0.15 0.73 -10.66
N PHE A 284 0.76 -0.15 -10.22
CA PHE A 284 1.79 -0.71 -11.09
C PHE A 284 1.86 -2.22 -10.94
N HIS A 285 2.22 -2.87 -12.05
CA HIS A 285 2.56 -4.29 -12.09
C HIS A 285 3.99 -4.55 -11.60
N ASP A 286 4.83 -3.51 -11.57
CA ASP A 286 6.19 -3.56 -11.08
C ASP A 286 6.23 -3.45 -9.56
N ASN A 287 7.31 -3.96 -8.95
CA ASN A 287 7.73 -3.55 -7.61
C ASN A 287 8.64 -2.32 -7.71
N ILE A 288 8.74 -1.56 -6.62
CA ILE A 288 9.75 -0.52 -6.49
C ILE A 288 11.12 -1.21 -6.50
N HIS A 289 11.92 -0.84 -7.47
CA HIS A 289 13.31 -1.28 -7.59
C HIS A 289 14.19 -0.06 -7.84
N ILE A 290 15.02 0.27 -6.87
CA ILE A 290 15.93 1.41 -6.92
C ILE A 290 17.35 0.85 -7.06
N PRO A 291 18.01 1.07 -8.22
CA PRO A 291 19.33 0.50 -8.52
C PRO A 291 20.43 1.00 -7.59
#